data_de44e35731bb17e0d4099ce340d5a143
#
_entry.id   de44e35731bb17e0d4099ce340d5a143
#
_cell.length_a   1.000
_cell.length_b   1.000
_cell.length_c   1.000
_cell.angle_alpha   90.00
_cell.angle_beta   90.00
_cell.angle_gamma   90.00
#
_symmetry.space_group_name_H-M   'P 1'
#
loop_
_entity.id
_entity.type
_entity.pdbx_description
1 polymer ?
#
loop_
_entity_poly.entity_id
_entity_poly.type
_entity_poly.pdbx_seq_one_letter_code
_entity_poly.pdbx_strand_id
1 'polypeptide(L)'
;SARIGDGTDAAPIGLKVTAEAAPVEEVASGIGVIESFSNVVVFNTDDGLTLFDVSHGMAAKSVVASLRSWSNDRVNTAVYTHGHTDHVGGAGAFNADAVKRADQPIQYVAHEAVIDRFDRYKLTNGYNGYINMRQFRLPGPMFPSDFVYPDTTFRSQTSLDIGGRTFELHHARGETDDHTWAWVPDSKAVCVGDLFIWQFPNAGNPQKVQRFAWEWAVALRAMAAKQPELMLPAHGMAIGGKDRVGQVLTDTASALESLHEQTLALMNSGARL
;
A
#
# COMPACT_ATOMS: atom_id res chain seq x y z
N SER A 1 -15.27 0.54 -18.59
CA SER A 1 -15.75 -0.08 -17.34
C SER A 1 -14.55 -0.44 -16.50
N ALA A 2 -14.53 0.03 -15.27
CA ALA A 2 -13.44 -0.23 -14.33
C ALA A 2 -13.24 -1.75 -14.17
N ARG A 3 -11.97 -2.19 -14.22
CA ARG A 3 -11.59 -3.56 -13.89
C ARG A 3 -11.66 -3.76 -12.38
N ILE A 4 -12.89 -3.91 -11.90
CA ILE A 4 -13.11 -4.33 -10.53
C ILE A 4 -13.10 -5.86 -10.55
N GLY A 5 -12.22 -6.47 -9.76
CA GLY A 5 -12.16 -7.93 -9.66
C GLY A 5 -13.49 -8.49 -9.22
N ASP A 6 -14.25 -9.05 -10.15
CA ASP A 6 -15.57 -9.61 -9.91
C ASP A 6 -15.52 -11.13 -9.64
N GLY A 7 -14.32 -11.67 -9.53
CA GLY A 7 -14.07 -13.10 -9.31
C GLY A 7 -14.21 -13.96 -10.58
N THR A 8 -14.53 -13.37 -11.73
CA THR A 8 -14.65 -14.08 -13.01
C THR A 8 -13.41 -13.91 -13.88
N ASP A 9 -12.57 -12.90 -13.62
CA ASP A 9 -11.33 -12.65 -14.34
C ASP A 9 -10.20 -13.53 -13.80
N ALA A 10 -9.82 -14.50 -14.61
CA ALA A 10 -8.54 -15.22 -14.44
C ALA A 10 -7.36 -14.39 -14.95
N ALA A 11 -7.32 -13.09 -14.64
CA ALA A 11 -6.19 -12.26 -15.03
C ALA A 11 -4.91 -12.81 -14.37
N PRO A 12 -3.82 -13.00 -15.11
CA PRO A 12 -2.58 -13.43 -14.51
C PRO A 12 -2.11 -12.33 -13.56
N ILE A 13 -2.23 -12.59 -12.27
CA ILE A 13 -1.73 -11.74 -11.20
C ILE A 13 -0.21 -11.88 -11.22
N GLY A 14 0.43 -11.24 -12.17
CA GLY A 14 1.86 -11.14 -12.25
C GLY A 14 2.29 -9.84 -11.61
N LEU A 15 2.95 -9.92 -10.45
CA LEU A 15 3.75 -8.81 -9.94
C LEU A 15 4.86 -8.52 -10.96
N LYS A 16 4.57 -7.67 -11.94
CA LYS A 16 5.55 -7.24 -12.93
C LYS A 16 6.23 -5.98 -12.45
N VAL A 17 7.51 -6.09 -12.12
CA VAL A 17 8.35 -4.90 -11.92
C VAL A 17 8.58 -4.27 -13.29
N THR A 18 7.79 -3.26 -13.63
CA THR A 18 7.92 -2.51 -14.88
C THR A 18 8.18 -1.03 -14.58
N ALA A 19 8.83 -0.35 -15.51
CA ALA A 19 8.97 1.11 -15.47
C ALA A 19 7.74 1.84 -16.01
N GLU A 20 6.73 1.09 -16.47
CA GLU A 20 5.51 1.61 -17.06
C GLU A 20 4.34 1.44 -16.06
N ALA A 21 3.48 2.44 -15.99
CA ALA A 21 2.23 2.40 -15.24
C ALA A 21 1.05 2.36 -16.23
N ALA A 22 -0.04 1.74 -15.81
CA ALA A 22 -1.28 1.78 -16.56
C ALA A 22 -1.90 3.21 -16.51
N PRO A 23 -2.80 3.54 -17.45
CA PRO A 23 -3.67 4.70 -17.28
C PRO A 23 -4.47 4.60 -15.98
N VAL A 24 -4.89 5.76 -15.43
CA VAL A 24 -5.80 5.77 -14.28
C VAL A 24 -7.08 5.06 -14.65
N GLU A 25 -7.46 4.07 -13.86
CA GLU A 25 -8.76 3.42 -13.94
C GLU A 25 -9.67 3.97 -12.83
N GLU A 26 -10.73 4.67 -13.20
CA GLU A 26 -11.69 5.19 -12.24
C GLU A 26 -12.61 4.05 -11.76
N VAL A 27 -12.39 3.60 -10.53
CA VAL A 27 -13.09 2.45 -9.93
C VAL A 27 -14.38 2.83 -9.22
N ALA A 28 -14.50 4.10 -8.83
CA ALA A 28 -15.71 4.73 -8.32
C ALA A 28 -15.62 6.24 -8.59
N SER A 29 -16.73 6.99 -8.45
CA SER A 29 -16.75 8.43 -8.72
C SER A 29 -15.67 9.17 -7.92
N GLY A 30 -14.71 9.79 -8.62
CA GLY A 30 -13.59 10.50 -8.03
C GLY A 30 -12.57 9.61 -7.30
N ILE A 31 -12.57 8.29 -7.56
CA ILE A 31 -11.59 7.35 -7.02
C ILE A 31 -10.93 6.61 -8.18
N GLY A 32 -9.64 6.87 -8.37
CA GLY A 32 -8.82 6.26 -9.40
C GLY A 32 -7.77 5.30 -8.84
N VAL A 33 -7.40 4.31 -9.62
CA VAL A 33 -6.27 3.43 -9.36
C VAL A 33 -5.32 3.48 -10.55
N ILE A 34 -4.05 3.69 -10.28
CA ILE A 34 -2.98 3.58 -11.27
C ILE A 34 -2.26 2.27 -11.00
N GLU A 35 -2.52 1.28 -11.87
CA GLU A 35 -1.85 0.00 -11.76
C GLU A 35 -0.37 0.14 -12.13
N SER A 36 0.49 -0.31 -11.22
CA SER A 36 1.93 -0.36 -11.35
C SER A 36 2.44 -1.56 -10.54
N PHE A 37 3.75 -1.71 -10.37
CA PHE A 37 4.28 -2.75 -9.45
C PHE A 37 3.68 -2.60 -8.04
N SER A 38 3.62 -1.38 -7.51
CA SER A 38 2.73 -1.00 -6.43
C SER A 38 1.78 0.08 -6.94
N ASN A 39 0.50 -0.12 -6.74
CA ASN A 39 -0.56 0.78 -7.19
C ASN A 39 -0.47 2.13 -6.48
N VAL A 40 -0.96 3.16 -7.16
CA VAL A 40 -1.30 4.44 -6.53
C VAL A 40 -2.80 4.59 -6.54
N VAL A 41 -3.40 4.69 -5.36
CA VAL A 41 -4.82 4.99 -5.22
C VAL A 41 -4.99 6.50 -5.10
N VAL A 42 -5.91 7.05 -5.87
CA VAL A 42 -6.14 8.49 -5.97
C VAL A 42 -7.58 8.81 -5.59
N PHE A 43 -7.75 9.73 -4.66
CA PHE A 43 -9.04 10.33 -4.35
C PHE A 43 -9.06 11.78 -4.81
N ASN A 44 -10.06 12.13 -5.60
CA ASN A 44 -10.35 13.53 -5.92
C ASN A 44 -11.12 14.17 -4.77
N THR A 45 -10.69 15.35 -4.32
CA THR A 45 -11.30 16.13 -3.24
C THR A 45 -11.40 17.61 -3.67
N ASP A 46 -12.18 18.41 -2.94
CA ASP A 46 -12.31 19.85 -3.25
C ASP A 46 -10.99 20.61 -3.05
N ASP A 47 -10.02 20.06 -2.31
CA ASP A 47 -8.70 20.66 -2.08
C ASP A 47 -7.59 20.06 -2.96
N GLY A 48 -7.94 19.24 -3.95
CA GLY A 48 -7.01 18.55 -4.83
C GLY A 48 -6.99 17.03 -4.60
N LEU A 49 -5.91 16.39 -5.03
CA LEU A 49 -5.79 14.93 -5.00
C LEU A 49 -5.15 14.45 -3.71
N THR A 50 -5.74 13.41 -3.12
CA THR A 50 -5.15 12.64 -2.02
C THR A 50 -4.72 11.28 -2.55
N LEU A 51 -3.45 10.91 -2.32
CA LEU A 51 -2.88 9.65 -2.77
C LEU A 51 -2.68 8.69 -1.61
N PHE A 52 -2.87 7.40 -1.87
CA PHE A 52 -2.32 6.32 -1.05
C PHE A 52 -1.22 5.63 -1.84
N ASP A 53 -0.01 5.70 -1.29
CA ASP A 53 1.27 5.37 -1.90
C ASP A 53 1.62 6.22 -3.14
N VAL A 54 2.88 6.12 -3.56
CA VAL A 54 3.43 6.88 -4.70
C VAL A 54 4.23 6.00 -5.65
N SER A 55 4.02 4.69 -5.54
CA SER A 55 4.65 3.65 -6.37
C SER A 55 6.18 3.56 -6.23
N HIS A 56 6.75 2.72 -7.06
CA HIS A 56 8.19 2.43 -7.14
C HIS A 56 8.94 3.51 -7.94
N GLY A 57 10.15 3.86 -7.51
CA GLY A 57 10.93 4.93 -8.13
C GLY A 57 11.14 4.79 -9.64
N MET A 58 11.28 3.56 -10.16
CA MET A 58 11.45 3.34 -11.61
C MET A 58 10.18 3.63 -12.41
N ALA A 59 8.99 3.37 -11.86
CA ALA A 59 7.71 3.63 -12.50
C ALA A 59 7.19 5.06 -12.27
N ALA A 60 7.78 5.79 -11.33
CA ALA A 60 7.23 7.04 -10.81
C ALA A 60 6.91 8.09 -11.87
N LYS A 61 7.78 8.25 -12.89
CA LYS A 61 7.53 9.20 -13.99
C LYS A 61 6.31 8.80 -14.82
N SER A 62 6.13 7.51 -15.09
CA SER A 62 4.98 6.99 -15.82
C SER A 62 3.71 7.10 -14.98
N VAL A 63 3.78 6.85 -13.67
CA VAL A 63 2.67 7.05 -12.74
C VAL A 63 2.21 8.51 -12.71
N VAL A 64 3.15 9.45 -12.59
CA VAL A 64 2.84 10.90 -12.67
C VAL A 64 2.19 11.26 -14.01
N ALA A 65 2.72 10.75 -15.14
CA ALA A 65 2.13 10.99 -16.44
C ALA A 65 0.71 10.45 -16.56
N SER A 66 0.46 9.24 -16.05
CA SER A 66 -0.89 8.65 -15.98
C SER A 66 -1.83 9.50 -15.13
N LEU A 67 -1.40 9.95 -13.95
CA LEU A 67 -2.17 10.84 -13.10
C LEU A 67 -2.55 12.13 -13.83
N ARG A 68 -1.58 12.77 -14.50
CA ARG A 68 -1.79 14.03 -15.22
C ARG A 68 -2.66 13.89 -16.46
N SER A 69 -2.76 12.70 -17.04
CA SER A 69 -3.73 12.41 -18.09
C SER A 69 -5.17 12.34 -17.58
N TRP A 70 -5.36 12.06 -16.30
CA TRP A 70 -6.66 11.94 -15.67
C TRP A 70 -7.09 13.23 -14.96
N SER A 71 -6.17 13.92 -14.24
CA SER A 71 -6.48 15.16 -13.52
C SER A 71 -5.33 16.16 -13.57
N ASN A 72 -5.72 17.44 -13.68
CA ASN A 72 -4.83 18.58 -13.55
C ASN A 72 -4.80 19.17 -12.12
N ASP A 73 -5.55 18.60 -11.17
CA ASP A 73 -5.57 19.09 -9.81
C ASP A 73 -4.23 18.83 -9.11
N ARG A 74 -3.86 19.73 -8.19
CA ARG A 74 -2.64 19.55 -7.40
C ARG A 74 -2.74 18.28 -6.55
N VAL A 75 -1.64 17.61 -6.32
CA VAL A 75 -1.56 16.62 -5.25
C VAL A 75 -1.45 17.38 -3.92
N ASN A 76 -2.45 17.23 -3.07
CA ASN A 76 -2.48 17.86 -1.75
C ASN A 76 -1.71 17.02 -0.74
N THR A 77 -2.10 15.74 -0.62
CA THR A 77 -1.59 14.83 0.39
C THR A 77 -1.25 13.49 -0.23
N ALA A 78 -0.17 12.88 0.24
CA ALA A 78 0.16 11.49 -0.02
C ALA A 78 0.33 10.73 1.30
N VAL A 79 -0.43 9.66 1.48
CA VAL A 79 -0.36 8.78 2.65
C VAL A 79 0.48 7.56 2.27
N TYR A 80 1.59 7.33 2.96
CA TYR A 80 2.31 6.07 2.82
C TYR A 80 1.61 4.98 3.62
N THR A 81 1.22 3.90 2.94
CA THR A 81 0.66 2.74 3.64
C THR A 81 1.73 2.09 4.52
N HIS A 82 2.96 2.03 4.05
CA HIS A 82 4.13 1.58 4.80
C HIS A 82 5.43 1.96 4.06
N GLY A 83 6.57 1.76 4.69
CA GLY A 83 7.85 2.24 4.17
C GLY A 83 8.58 1.31 3.21
N HIS A 84 7.95 0.36 2.54
CA HIS A 84 8.60 -0.39 1.46
C HIS A 84 8.85 0.51 0.24
N THR A 85 9.94 0.25 -0.46
CA THR A 85 10.45 1.13 -1.52
C THR A 85 9.56 1.23 -2.75
N ASP A 86 8.73 0.24 -2.97
CA ASP A 86 7.74 0.21 -4.05
C ASP A 86 6.46 1.02 -3.73
N HIS A 87 6.28 1.44 -2.49
CA HIS A 87 5.19 2.30 -2.05
C HIS A 87 5.60 3.77 -1.93
N VAL A 88 6.86 4.01 -1.54
CA VAL A 88 7.35 5.36 -1.23
C VAL A 88 8.35 5.91 -2.24
N GLY A 89 8.89 5.07 -3.12
CA GLY A 89 10.02 5.39 -3.99
C GLY A 89 9.72 6.45 -5.06
N GLY A 90 8.45 6.67 -5.38
CA GLY A 90 8.02 7.64 -6.37
C GLY A 90 7.93 9.08 -5.90
N ALA A 91 8.02 9.34 -4.59
CA ALA A 91 7.80 10.66 -3.99
C ALA A 91 8.61 11.78 -4.65
N GLY A 92 9.86 11.52 -5.01
CA GLY A 92 10.71 12.50 -5.70
C GLY A 92 10.15 12.94 -7.06
N ALA A 93 9.50 12.04 -7.81
CA ALA A 93 8.88 12.39 -9.10
C ALA A 93 7.62 13.24 -8.91
N PHE A 94 6.80 12.93 -7.90
CA PHE A 94 5.63 13.73 -7.55
C PHE A 94 6.03 15.14 -7.08
N ASN A 95 7.07 15.25 -6.26
CA ASN A 95 7.60 16.55 -5.83
C ASN A 95 8.12 17.36 -7.01
N ALA A 96 8.85 16.73 -7.95
CA ALA A 96 9.34 17.39 -9.16
C ALA A 96 8.18 17.88 -10.04
N ASP A 97 7.10 17.13 -10.15
CA ASP A 97 5.89 17.54 -10.87
C ASP A 97 5.21 18.73 -10.17
N ALA A 98 5.05 18.70 -8.86
CA ALA A 98 4.48 19.82 -8.10
C ALA A 98 5.30 21.11 -8.30
N VAL A 99 6.63 21.04 -8.23
CA VAL A 99 7.52 22.17 -8.49
C VAL A 99 7.36 22.69 -9.93
N LYS A 100 7.35 21.80 -10.93
CA LYS A 100 7.17 22.17 -12.34
C LYS A 100 5.84 22.90 -12.58
N ARG A 101 4.82 22.56 -11.85
CA ARG A 101 3.47 23.12 -11.96
C ARG A 101 3.26 24.37 -11.10
N ALA A 102 4.25 24.73 -10.29
CA ALA A 102 4.15 25.77 -9.25
C ALA A 102 3.01 25.51 -8.24
N ASP A 103 2.72 24.24 -7.99
CA ASP A 103 1.78 23.80 -6.96
C ASP A 103 2.38 23.96 -5.56
N GLN A 104 1.54 23.98 -4.53
CA GLN A 104 2.00 23.90 -3.14
C GLN A 104 2.70 22.55 -2.89
N PRO A 105 3.65 22.48 -1.94
CA PRO A 105 4.29 21.23 -1.57
C PRO A 105 3.27 20.16 -1.16
N ILE A 106 3.55 18.92 -1.54
CA ILE A 106 2.75 17.76 -1.15
C ILE A 106 3.00 17.48 0.33
N GLN A 107 1.94 17.22 1.09
CA GLN A 107 2.02 16.81 2.49
C GLN A 107 2.10 15.27 2.56
N TYR A 108 3.20 14.74 3.10
CA TYR A 108 3.37 13.30 3.28
C TYR A 108 2.96 12.91 4.70
N VAL A 109 2.06 11.93 4.79
CA VAL A 109 1.53 11.42 6.07
C VAL A 109 1.84 9.93 6.19
N ALA A 110 2.30 9.48 7.35
CA ALA A 110 2.60 8.07 7.60
C ALA A 110 2.51 7.71 9.09
N HIS A 111 2.53 6.41 9.40
CA HIS A 111 2.81 5.95 10.75
C HIS A 111 4.23 6.31 11.18
N GLU A 112 4.45 6.65 12.47
CA GLU A 112 5.76 7.13 12.97
C GLU A 112 6.91 6.14 12.70
N ALA A 113 6.65 4.83 12.70
CA ALA A 113 7.68 3.80 12.46
C ALA A 113 8.21 3.78 11.01
N VAL A 114 7.61 4.51 10.08
CA VAL A 114 8.15 4.70 8.72
C VAL A 114 9.48 5.44 8.77
N ILE A 115 9.65 6.38 9.71
CA ILE A 115 10.90 7.11 9.92
C ILE A 115 12.01 6.13 10.30
N ASP A 116 11.80 5.30 11.32
CA ASP A 116 12.77 4.29 11.77
C ASP A 116 13.11 3.30 10.64
N ARG A 117 12.13 2.96 9.80
CA ARG A 117 12.36 2.10 8.64
C ARG A 117 13.28 2.76 7.62
N PHE A 118 13.08 4.03 7.28
CA PHE A 118 13.93 4.76 6.35
C PHE A 118 15.36 4.89 6.87
N ASP A 119 15.53 5.19 8.16
CA ASP A 119 16.83 5.27 8.80
C ASP A 119 17.55 3.91 8.77
N ARG A 120 16.84 2.84 9.10
CA ARG A 120 17.38 1.48 8.98
C ARG A 120 17.77 1.15 7.54
N TYR A 121 16.97 1.52 6.54
CA TYR A 121 17.26 1.28 5.14
C TYR A 121 18.52 2.02 4.68
N LYS A 122 18.74 3.26 5.13
CA LYS A 122 19.99 3.99 4.88
C LYS A 122 21.17 3.28 5.51
N LEU A 123 21.05 2.89 6.79
CA LEU A 123 22.10 2.20 7.53
C LEU A 123 22.47 0.85 6.89
N THR A 124 21.50 0.10 6.42
CA THR A 124 21.68 -1.26 5.87
C THR A 124 21.55 -1.31 4.34
N ASN A 125 21.77 -0.20 3.65
CA ASN A 125 21.54 -0.05 2.21
C ASN A 125 22.20 -1.15 1.38
N GLY A 126 23.50 -1.39 1.57
CA GLY A 126 24.24 -2.42 0.86
C GLY A 126 23.66 -3.82 1.08
N TYR A 127 23.31 -4.17 2.32
CA TYR A 127 22.71 -5.46 2.65
C TYR A 127 21.34 -5.63 1.97
N ASN A 128 20.49 -4.61 2.01
CA ASN A 128 19.20 -4.61 1.34
C ASN A 128 19.37 -4.75 -0.19
N GLY A 129 20.40 -4.13 -0.77
CA GLY A 129 20.74 -4.29 -2.19
C GLY A 129 21.01 -5.75 -2.56
N TYR A 130 21.78 -6.48 -1.76
CA TYR A 130 22.04 -7.91 -1.99
C TYR A 130 20.80 -8.78 -1.82
N ILE A 131 19.94 -8.49 -0.82
CA ILE A 131 18.67 -9.20 -0.65
C ILE A 131 17.78 -9.01 -1.87
N ASN A 132 17.60 -7.76 -2.33
CA ASN A 132 16.78 -7.46 -3.49
C ASN A 132 17.35 -8.06 -4.78
N MET A 133 18.67 -8.01 -4.96
CA MET A 133 19.34 -8.68 -6.08
C MET A 133 18.95 -10.16 -6.16
N ARG A 134 18.98 -10.87 -5.02
CA ARG A 134 18.61 -12.29 -4.97
C ARG A 134 17.11 -12.51 -5.19
N GLN A 135 16.27 -11.73 -4.54
CA GLN A 135 14.81 -11.85 -4.57
C GLN A 135 14.25 -11.60 -5.97
N PHE A 136 14.74 -10.54 -6.64
CA PHE A 136 14.24 -10.11 -7.94
C PHE A 136 15.16 -10.51 -9.11
N ARG A 137 16.22 -11.29 -8.84
CA ARG A 137 17.20 -11.72 -9.84
C ARG A 137 17.80 -10.55 -10.63
N LEU A 138 18.11 -9.46 -9.92
CA LEU A 138 18.71 -8.27 -10.52
C LEU A 138 20.17 -8.54 -10.92
N PRO A 139 20.70 -7.80 -11.91
CA PRO A 139 22.08 -7.99 -12.39
C PRO A 139 23.14 -7.55 -11.36
N GLY A 140 22.76 -6.79 -10.35
CA GLY A 140 23.63 -6.33 -9.28
C GLY A 140 22.81 -5.83 -8.08
N PRO A 141 23.48 -5.59 -6.93
CA PRO A 141 22.82 -5.08 -5.74
C PRO A 141 22.34 -3.65 -6.00
N MET A 142 21.05 -3.41 -5.79
CA MET A 142 20.42 -2.11 -5.94
C MET A 142 19.37 -1.92 -4.85
N PHE A 143 19.46 -0.79 -4.16
CA PHE A 143 18.47 -0.35 -3.18
C PHE A 143 18.54 1.18 -3.05
N PRO A 144 17.42 1.89 -2.94
CA PRO A 144 17.43 3.34 -2.78
C PRO A 144 18.11 3.75 -1.47
N SER A 145 18.79 4.88 -1.48
CA SER A 145 19.44 5.48 -0.32
C SER A 145 18.80 6.80 0.09
N ASP A 146 17.87 7.29 -0.72
CA ASP A 146 17.20 8.55 -0.47
C ASP A 146 15.69 8.36 -0.38
N PHE A 147 15.08 8.97 0.63
CA PHE A 147 13.67 8.84 0.95
C PHE A 147 13.08 10.21 1.28
N VAL A 148 11.86 10.46 0.83
CA VAL A 148 11.07 11.61 1.28
C VAL A 148 10.39 11.20 2.58
N TYR A 149 10.83 11.79 3.69
CA TYR A 149 10.27 11.53 5.01
C TYR A 149 8.86 12.14 5.12
N PRO A 150 7.97 11.53 5.92
CA PRO A 150 6.65 12.12 6.16
C PRO A 150 6.76 13.45 6.92
N ASP A 151 5.93 14.43 6.51
CA ASP A 151 5.81 15.73 7.18
C ASP A 151 4.99 15.61 8.47
N THR A 152 4.03 14.69 8.47
CA THR A 152 3.13 14.41 9.58
C THR A 152 3.11 12.93 9.88
N THR A 153 3.24 12.60 11.16
CA THR A 153 3.15 11.22 11.62
C THR A 153 2.06 11.02 12.66
N PHE A 154 1.58 9.79 12.76
CA PHE A 154 0.64 9.37 13.81
C PHE A 154 1.08 8.04 14.42
N ARG A 155 0.53 7.68 15.58
CA ARG A 155 0.94 6.50 16.35
C ARG A 155 -0.02 5.32 16.27
N SER A 156 -1.31 5.56 16.45
CA SER A 156 -2.31 4.48 16.45
C SER A 156 -3.41 4.69 15.42
N GLN A 157 -4.01 5.86 15.45
CA GLN A 157 -5.03 6.29 14.50
C GLN A 157 -5.07 7.81 14.40
N THR A 158 -5.51 8.30 13.26
CA THR A 158 -5.79 9.72 13.02
C THR A 158 -6.87 9.85 11.96
N SER A 159 -7.48 11.03 11.86
CA SER A 159 -8.40 11.37 10.81
C SER A 159 -7.88 12.60 10.06
N LEU A 160 -7.95 12.54 8.74
CA LEU A 160 -7.63 13.65 7.85
C LEU A 160 -8.92 14.08 7.15
N ASP A 161 -9.29 15.36 7.31
CA ASP A 161 -10.39 15.95 6.56
C ASP A 161 -9.80 16.82 5.45
N ILE A 162 -9.90 16.36 4.20
CA ILE A 162 -9.30 17.00 3.04
C ILE A 162 -10.37 17.25 1.99
N GLY A 163 -10.64 18.51 1.69
CA GLY A 163 -11.58 18.90 0.64
C GLY A 163 -12.93 18.20 0.75
N GLY A 164 -13.52 18.19 1.95
CA GLY A 164 -14.82 17.61 2.25
C GLY A 164 -14.86 16.09 2.37
N ARG A 165 -13.73 15.40 2.27
CA ARG A 165 -13.63 13.93 2.43
C ARG A 165 -12.82 13.58 3.66
N THR A 166 -13.34 12.64 4.45
CA THR A 166 -12.68 12.13 5.66
C THR A 166 -11.92 10.84 5.34
N PHE A 167 -10.67 10.76 5.79
CA PHE A 167 -9.81 9.58 5.73
C PHE A 167 -9.44 9.15 7.15
N GLU A 168 -10.03 8.07 7.65
CA GLU A 168 -9.67 7.50 8.94
C GLU A 168 -8.47 6.57 8.77
N LEU A 169 -7.29 6.99 9.23
CA LEU A 169 -6.04 6.23 9.15
C LEU A 169 -5.86 5.41 10.42
N HIS A 170 -5.55 4.14 10.25
CA HIS A 170 -5.34 3.19 11.35
C HIS A 170 -4.00 2.48 11.18
N HIS A 171 -3.19 2.50 12.24
CA HIS A 171 -2.01 1.67 12.29
C HIS A 171 -2.37 0.20 12.50
N ALA A 172 -1.65 -0.69 11.82
CA ALA A 172 -1.71 -2.12 12.07
C ALA A 172 -0.34 -2.75 11.77
N ARG A 173 0.07 -3.68 12.61
CA ARG A 173 1.16 -4.59 12.23
C ARG A 173 0.61 -5.68 11.34
N GLY A 174 1.38 -6.08 10.35
CA GLY A 174 0.98 -7.16 9.45
C GLY A 174 2.17 -7.59 8.63
N GLU A 175 2.15 -7.28 7.35
CA GLU A 175 3.27 -7.46 6.44
C GLU A 175 4.51 -6.69 6.92
N THR A 176 4.28 -5.54 7.55
CA THR A 176 5.31 -4.74 8.22
C THR A 176 4.82 -4.19 9.56
N ASP A 177 5.75 -3.65 10.36
CA ASP A 177 5.51 -3.05 11.67
C ASP A 177 4.97 -1.62 11.61
N ASP A 178 5.08 -0.96 10.47
CA ASP A 178 4.73 0.45 10.23
C ASP A 178 3.49 0.65 9.37
N HIS A 179 2.69 -0.42 9.17
CA HIS A 179 1.63 -0.42 8.19
C HIS A 179 0.41 0.43 8.61
N THR A 180 -0.16 1.12 7.63
CA THR A 180 -1.37 1.94 7.74
C THR A 180 -2.42 1.42 6.77
N TRP A 181 -3.65 1.29 7.23
CA TRP A 181 -4.81 1.15 6.36
C TRP A 181 -5.77 2.32 6.59
N ALA A 182 -6.61 2.62 5.60
CA ALA A 182 -7.54 3.72 5.71
C ALA A 182 -8.97 3.29 5.43
N TRP A 183 -9.90 3.84 6.21
CA TRP A 183 -11.32 3.80 5.94
C TRP A 183 -11.78 5.15 5.40
N VAL A 184 -12.57 5.14 4.32
CA VAL A 184 -13.12 6.34 3.68
C VAL A 184 -14.65 6.22 3.69
N PRO A 185 -15.32 6.81 4.72
CA PRO A 185 -16.73 6.54 5.02
C PRO A 185 -17.71 6.89 3.90
N ASP A 186 -17.50 8.01 3.21
CA ASP A 186 -18.40 8.53 2.16
C ASP A 186 -18.52 7.58 0.97
N SER A 187 -17.44 6.91 0.63
CA SER A 187 -17.34 5.96 -0.47
C SER A 187 -17.40 4.50 0.00
N LYS A 188 -17.48 4.27 1.31
CA LYS A 188 -17.35 2.94 1.93
C LYS A 188 -16.16 2.15 1.37
N ALA A 189 -15.06 2.87 1.14
CA ALA A 189 -13.84 2.31 0.61
C ALA A 189 -12.83 2.05 1.72
N VAL A 190 -12.03 0.99 1.55
CA VAL A 190 -10.88 0.69 2.40
C VAL A 190 -9.62 0.60 1.55
N CYS A 191 -8.60 1.43 1.89
CA CYS A 191 -7.26 1.30 1.34
C CYS A 191 -6.46 0.38 2.25
N VAL A 192 -6.03 -0.74 1.74
CA VAL A 192 -5.49 -1.83 2.56
C VAL A 192 -3.96 -1.97 2.47
N GLY A 193 -3.32 -1.23 1.54
CA GLY A 193 -1.89 -1.41 1.29
C GLY A 193 -1.57 -2.88 0.99
N ASP A 194 -0.53 -3.40 1.63
CA ASP A 194 -0.09 -4.80 1.53
C ASP A 194 -0.71 -5.72 2.58
N LEU A 195 -1.67 -5.22 3.38
CA LEU A 195 -2.46 -6.10 4.24
C LEU A 195 -3.37 -7.04 3.43
N PHE A 196 -3.60 -6.73 2.16
CA PHE A 196 -4.13 -7.66 1.19
C PHE A 196 -3.38 -7.51 -0.14
N ILE A 197 -2.91 -8.63 -0.67
CA ILE A 197 -2.41 -8.79 -2.03
C ILE A 197 -3.10 -10.02 -2.65
N TRP A 198 -3.16 -10.10 -3.97
CA TRP A 198 -3.81 -11.20 -4.68
C TRP A 198 -3.03 -12.53 -4.61
N GLN A 199 -2.33 -12.77 -3.51
CA GLN A 199 -1.56 -13.96 -3.23
C GLN A 199 -1.73 -14.34 -1.77
N PHE A 200 -1.29 -15.55 -1.39
CA PHE A 200 -1.24 -15.94 0.01
C PHE A 200 -0.36 -14.97 0.81
N PRO A 201 -0.81 -14.51 1.99
CA PRO A 201 -0.06 -13.55 2.80
C PRO A 201 1.37 -14.02 3.10
N ASN A 202 2.35 -13.20 2.80
CA ASN A 202 3.75 -13.50 3.12
C ASN A 202 4.02 -13.29 4.61
N ALA A 203 3.52 -14.19 5.43
CA ALA A 203 3.59 -14.10 6.90
C ALA A 203 4.94 -14.60 7.47
N GLY A 204 5.85 -15.09 6.64
CA GLY A 204 7.17 -15.54 7.07
C GLY A 204 8.22 -15.38 5.97
N ASN A 205 9.32 -14.70 6.30
CA ASN A 205 10.45 -14.55 5.39
C ASN A 205 11.75 -14.44 6.20
N PRO A 206 12.63 -15.47 6.16
CA PRO A 206 13.83 -15.51 6.99
C PRO A 206 14.88 -14.44 6.62
N GLN A 207 14.77 -13.82 5.44
CA GLN A 207 15.70 -12.77 4.98
C GLN A 207 15.18 -11.35 5.24
N LYS A 208 13.96 -11.21 5.75
CA LYS A 208 13.30 -9.93 6.00
C LYS A 208 13.03 -9.78 7.50
N VAL A 209 12.58 -8.59 7.88
CA VAL A 209 12.11 -8.34 9.24
C VAL A 209 10.86 -9.15 9.56
N GLN A 210 10.56 -9.30 10.84
CA GLN A 210 9.40 -10.04 11.33
C GLN A 210 8.11 -9.61 10.64
N ARG A 211 7.24 -10.58 10.39
CA ARG A 211 5.85 -10.43 10.00
C ARG A 211 4.96 -10.74 11.19
N PHE A 212 3.76 -10.19 11.21
CA PHE A 212 2.88 -10.20 12.39
C PHE A 212 1.54 -10.85 12.04
N ALA A 213 1.54 -12.16 11.81
CA ALA A 213 0.39 -12.89 11.28
C ALA A 213 -0.89 -12.69 12.11
N TRP A 214 -0.78 -12.68 13.45
CA TRP A 214 -1.93 -12.49 14.32
C TRP A 214 -2.50 -11.07 14.25
N GLU A 215 -1.65 -10.07 14.44
CA GLU A 215 -2.07 -8.66 14.36
C GLU A 215 -2.57 -8.30 12.95
N TRP A 216 -2.02 -8.93 11.93
CA TRP A 216 -2.51 -8.81 10.54
C TRP A 216 -3.96 -9.31 10.43
N ALA A 217 -4.26 -10.50 10.96
CA ALA A 217 -5.63 -11.03 10.99
C ALA A 217 -6.59 -10.09 11.74
N VAL A 218 -6.16 -9.56 12.91
CA VAL A 218 -6.95 -8.58 13.67
C VAL A 218 -7.28 -7.34 12.84
N ALA A 219 -6.31 -6.82 12.09
CA ALA A 219 -6.53 -5.66 11.21
C ALA A 219 -7.55 -5.97 10.10
N LEU A 220 -7.43 -7.12 9.43
CA LEU A 220 -8.38 -7.54 8.40
C LEU A 220 -9.81 -7.72 8.96
N ARG A 221 -9.94 -8.27 10.17
CA ARG A 221 -11.24 -8.35 10.87
C ARG A 221 -11.81 -6.96 11.18
N ALA A 222 -10.96 -6.01 11.59
CA ALA A 222 -11.38 -4.63 11.84
C ALA A 222 -11.86 -3.94 10.57
N MET A 223 -11.17 -4.15 9.43
CA MET A 223 -11.62 -3.67 8.13
C MET A 223 -12.95 -4.28 7.72
N ALA A 224 -13.12 -5.61 7.86
CA ALA A 224 -14.37 -6.30 7.54
C ALA A 224 -15.55 -5.77 8.37
N ALA A 225 -15.31 -5.41 9.64
CA ALA A 225 -16.34 -4.83 10.53
C ALA A 225 -16.85 -3.46 10.07
N LYS A 226 -16.06 -2.71 9.27
CA LYS A 226 -16.52 -1.45 8.61
C LYS A 226 -17.50 -1.72 7.47
N GLN A 227 -17.66 -2.97 7.03
CA GLN A 227 -18.54 -3.38 5.92
C GLN A 227 -18.24 -2.61 4.61
N PRO A 228 -16.99 -2.61 4.15
CA PRO A 228 -16.61 -1.88 2.95
C PRO A 228 -17.30 -2.44 1.70
N GLU A 229 -17.60 -1.54 0.76
CA GLU A 229 -18.15 -1.87 -0.56
C GLU A 229 -17.07 -1.86 -1.65
N LEU A 230 -15.93 -1.22 -1.36
CA LEU A 230 -14.77 -1.11 -2.25
C LEU A 230 -13.48 -1.35 -1.45
N MET A 231 -12.62 -2.24 -1.93
CA MET A 231 -11.30 -2.49 -1.38
C MET A 231 -10.22 -2.16 -2.39
N LEU A 232 -9.24 -1.37 -1.97
CA LEU A 232 -8.18 -0.78 -2.78
C LEU A 232 -6.82 -1.27 -2.28
N PRO A 233 -6.31 -2.40 -2.83
CA PRO A 233 -5.01 -2.94 -2.47
C PRO A 233 -3.88 -2.20 -3.18
N ALA A 234 -2.69 -2.22 -2.58
CA ALA A 234 -1.51 -1.66 -3.22
C ALA A 234 -0.92 -2.58 -4.32
N HIS A 235 -1.32 -3.84 -4.38
CA HIS A 235 -0.94 -4.75 -5.46
C HIS A 235 -2.15 -5.48 -6.02
N GLY A 236 -2.27 -5.48 -7.35
CA GLY A 236 -3.36 -6.13 -8.07
C GLY A 236 -4.62 -5.26 -8.17
N MET A 237 -5.72 -5.86 -8.58
CA MET A 237 -6.96 -5.14 -8.91
C MET A 237 -7.76 -4.73 -7.67
N ALA A 238 -8.48 -3.61 -7.76
CA ALA A 238 -9.51 -3.25 -6.80
C ALA A 238 -10.61 -4.31 -6.74
N ILE A 239 -11.24 -4.46 -5.57
CA ILE A 239 -12.35 -5.41 -5.36
C ILE A 239 -13.59 -4.63 -4.96
N GLY A 240 -14.67 -4.79 -5.74
CA GLY A 240 -15.97 -4.18 -5.49
C GLY A 240 -17.02 -5.19 -5.03
N GLY A 241 -17.99 -4.69 -4.27
CA GLY A 241 -19.12 -5.45 -3.75
C GLY A 241 -18.93 -5.88 -2.29
N LYS A 242 -19.85 -5.44 -1.42
CA LYS A 242 -19.81 -5.63 0.04
C LYS A 242 -19.52 -7.07 0.46
N ASP A 243 -20.26 -8.01 -0.10
CA ASP A 243 -20.15 -9.42 0.31
C ASP A 243 -18.81 -10.01 -0.11
N ARG A 244 -18.34 -9.67 -1.32
CA ARG A 244 -17.04 -10.13 -1.83
C ARG A 244 -15.87 -9.55 -1.03
N VAL A 245 -15.90 -8.24 -0.77
CA VAL A 245 -14.87 -7.58 0.05
C VAL A 245 -14.86 -8.17 1.46
N GLY A 246 -16.04 -8.33 2.07
CA GLY A 246 -16.18 -8.95 3.38
C GLY A 246 -15.64 -10.38 3.41
N GLN A 247 -15.94 -11.18 2.39
CA GLN A 247 -15.44 -12.54 2.28
C GLN A 247 -13.91 -12.59 2.15
N VAL A 248 -13.33 -11.82 1.23
CA VAL A 248 -11.88 -11.79 1.00
C VAL A 248 -11.13 -11.39 2.27
N LEU A 249 -11.57 -10.34 2.97
CA LEU A 249 -10.97 -9.91 4.22
C LEU A 249 -11.06 -11.00 5.30
N THR A 250 -12.22 -11.66 5.40
CA THR A 250 -12.47 -12.70 6.39
C THR A 250 -11.67 -13.97 6.10
N ASP A 251 -11.61 -14.42 4.85
CA ASP A 251 -10.88 -15.63 4.46
C ASP A 251 -9.37 -15.43 4.64
N THR A 252 -8.85 -14.25 4.28
CA THR A 252 -7.44 -13.91 4.49
C THR A 252 -7.10 -13.88 5.98
N ALA A 253 -7.96 -13.27 6.82
CA ALA A 253 -7.78 -13.27 8.26
C ALA A 253 -7.77 -14.70 8.82
N SER A 254 -8.73 -15.56 8.40
CA SER A 254 -8.82 -16.96 8.86
C SER A 254 -7.58 -17.77 8.45
N ALA A 255 -7.03 -17.53 7.28
CA ALA A 255 -5.79 -18.19 6.84
C ALA A 255 -4.59 -17.80 7.73
N LEU A 256 -4.49 -16.51 8.11
CA LEU A 256 -3.43 -16.02 9.00
C LEU A 256 -3.60 -16.52 10.44
N GLU A 257 -4.82 -16.54 10.95
CA GLU A 257 -5.17 -17.10 12.26
C GLU A 257 -4.78 -18.59 12.32
N SER A 258 -5.19 -19.35 11.31
CA SER A 258 -4.85 -20.79 11.20
C SER A 258 -3.34 -21.03 11.13
N LEU A 259 -2.61 -20.22 10.35
CA LEU A 259 -1.14 -20.30 10.28
C LEU A 259 -0.52 -20.05 11.66
N HIS A 260 -0.97 -19.02 12.36
CA HIS A 260 -0.48 -18.66 13.69
C HIS A 260 -0.75 -19.77 14.70
N GLU A 261 -1.98 -20.27 14.79
CA GLU A 261 -2.39 -21.33 15.73
C GLU A 261 -1.65 -22.64 15.48
N GLN A 262 -1.54 -23.07 14.23
CA GLN A 262 -0.80 -24.28 13.87
C GLN A 262 0.70 -24.15 14.21
N THR A 263 1.28 -22.97 13.97
CA THR A 263 2.68 -22.71 14.34
C THR A 263 2.89 -22.82 15.84
N LEU A 264 2.01 -22.20 16.65
CA LEU A 264 2.06 -22.30 18.12
C LEU A 264 1.89 -23.75 18.60
N ALA A 265 0.95 -24.49 18.02
CA ALA A 265 0.74 -25.91 18.37
C ALA A 265 2.00 -26.76 18.10
N LEU A 266 2.65 -26.56 16.93
CA LEU A 266 3.89 -27.23 16.58
C LEU A 266 5.03 -26.85 17.54
N MET A 267 5.20 -25.57 17.84
CA MET A 267 6.20 -25.10 18.80
C MET A 267 5.99 -25.72 20.18
N ASN A 268 4.76 -25.73 20.68
CA ASN A 268 4.41 -26.28 21.99
C ASN A 268 4.55 -27.82 22.06
N SER A 269 4.48 -28.51 20.92
CA SER A 269 4.74 -29.95 20.84
C SER A 269 6.23 -30.32 20.70
N GLY A 270 7.12 -29.32 20.63
CA GLY A 270 8.56 -29.53 20.45
C GLY A 270 8.96 -29.91 19.03
N ALA A 271 8.16 -29.57 18.04
CA ALA A 271 8.54 -29.74 16.64
C ALA A 271 9.83 -28.99 16.31
N ARG A 272 10.67 -29.58 15.49
CA ARG A 272 11.89 -28.92 14.99
C ARG A 272 11.56 -28.04 13.79
N LEU A 273 12.30 -26.94 13.68
CA LEU A 273 12.27 -26.06 12.50
C LEU A 273 12.88 -26.77 11.28
#